data_b12eb9fbe3ff655e7602a8849888ad3a
#
_entry.id   b12eb9fbe3ff655e7602a8849888ad3a
#
_cell.length_a   1.000
_cell.length_b   1.000
_cell.length_c   1.000
_cell.angle_alpha   90.00
_cell.angle_beta   90.00
_cell.angle_gamma   90.00
#
_symmetry.space_group_name_H-M   'P 1'
#
loop_
_entity.id
_entity.type
_entity.pdbx_description
1 polymer ?
#
loop_
_entity_poly.entity_id
_entity_poly.type
_entity_poly.pdbx_seq_one_letter_code
_entity_poly.pdbx_strand_id
1 'polypeptide(L)'
;MSKLKLIIKNEVMTDLTSKSFWVMTLVVPVLYVVFGLIVGMMAAESDTFAKFANPTAPDEENLSGWQIAGMMGGLLLTLFLMIYGSQIYAKVRKEKINRIMEVLATSVTGRTLMIGKVISVLIVGFVQLAVWVLFGLAAMGIFIAVAAAAMPMDWLAEPHLWLSIMWLTLFFFGGYLFYGSIYAACGAITDKDNENQGYMTAITMLLLISMYVGQFAVDNGTSVITQICCFVPFTAPSVCTVAAFAGDMPVWETALQCIILYGWAFLALSFSGKIYTSSILLKGRKFSPKDIVLFLKAK
;
A
#
# COMPACT_ATOMS: atom_id res chain seq x y z
N MET A 1 11.01 26.21 -12.12
CA MET A 1 10.54 24.96 -11.50
C MET A 1 10.78 23.81 -12.48
N SER A 2 11.25 22.65 -12.02
CA SER A 2 11.34 21.48 -12.91
C SER A 2 9.93 21.06 -13.36
N LYS A 3 9.78 20.58 -14.61
CA LYS A 3 8.50 20.13 -15.17
C LYS A 3 7.84 19.07 -14.27
N LEU A 4 8.64 18.19 -13.65
CA LEU A 4 8.19 17.18 -12.70
C LEU A 4 7.50 17.81 -11.48
N LYS A 5 8.11 18.82 -10.87
CA LYS A 5 7.54 19.50 -9.68
C LYS A 5 6.20 20.18 -9.99
N LEU A 6 6.05 20.70 -11.20
CA LEU A 6 4.79 21.31 -11.65
C LEU A 6 3.68 20.27 -11.79
N ILE A 7 3.99 19.09 -12.38
CA ILE A 7 3.04 17.98 -12.53
C ILE A 7 2.60 17.50 -11.15
N ILE A 8 3.55 17.21 -10.25
CA ILE A 8 3.24 16.74 -8.90
C ILE A 8 2.36 17.75 -8.16
N LYS A 9 2.72 19.05 -8.18
CA LYS A 9 1.94 20.09 -7.52
C LYS A 9 0.49 20.16 -8.05
N ASN A 10 0.32 20.14 -9.36
CA ASN A 10 -1.01 20.23 -9.98
C ASN A 10 -1.88 19.01 -9.64
N GLU A 11 -1.33 17.80 -9.73
CA GLU A 11 -2.04 16.55 -9.41
C GLU A 11 -2.44 16.51 -7.92
N VAL A 12 -1.49 16.82 -7.01
CA VAL A 12 -1.74 16.84 -5.57
C VAL A 12 -2.82 17.87 -5.22
N MET A 13 -2.74 19.08 -5.76
CA MET A 13 -3.74 20.11 -5.50
C MET A 13 -5.12 19.71 -6.02
N THR A 14 -5.20 19.11 -7.19
CA THR A 14 -6.46 18.62 -7.77
C THR A 14 -7.12 17.57 -6.87
N ASP A 15 -6.33 16.63 -6.34
CA ASP A 15 -6.85 15.58 -5.45
C ASP A 15 -7.27 16.15 -4.10
N LEU A 16 -6.42 16.95 -3.45
CA LEU A 16 -6.69 17.54 -2.13
C LEU A 16 -7.89 18.52 -2.14
N THR A 17 -8.17 19.13 -3.28
CA THR A 17 -9.35 20.01 -3.43
C THR A 17 -10.63 19.24 -3.81
N SER A 18 -10.53 17.95 -4.12
CA SER A 18 -11.70 17.16 -4.50
C SER A 18 -12.58 16.82 -3.30
N LYS A 19 -13.90 16.99 -3.44
CA LYS A 19 -14.86 16.61 -2.40
C LYS A 19 -14.80 15.12 -2.08
N SER A 20 -14.55 14.28 -3.08
CA SER A 20 -14.45 12.83 -2.93
C SER A 20 -13.29 12.43 -2.01
N PHE A 21 -12.14 13.13 -2.09
CA PHE A 21 -11.01 12.90 -1.20
C PHE A 21 -11.38 13.14 0.26
N TRP A 22 -11.99 14.27 0.58
CA TRP A 22 -12.35 14.62 1.96
C TRP A 22 -13.44 13.73 2.53
N VAL A 23 -14.43 13.33 1.71
CA VAL A 23 -15.47 12.38 2.14
C VAL A 23 -14.81 11.04 2.53
N MET A 24 -13.94 10.47 1.68
CA MET A 24 -13.25 9.22 2.00
C MET A 24 -12.31 9.37 3.20
N THR A 25 -11.60 10.49 3.30
CA THR A 25 -10.64 10.74 4.39
C THR A 25 -11.31 10.87 5.75
N LEU A 26 -12.53 11.39 5.82
CA LEU A 26 -13.26 11.59 7.08
C LEU A 26 -14.21 10.45 7.43
N VAL A 27 -14.90 9.87 6.44
CA VAL A 27 -15.89 8.80 6.68
C VAL A 27 -15.21 7.53 7.21
N VAL A 28 -14.07 7.15 6.65
CA VAL A 28 -13.39 5.91 7.05
C VAL A 28 -12.96 5.94 8.53
N PRO A 29 -12.23 6.97 9.04
CA PRO A 29 -11.88 7.02 10.46
C PRO A 29 -13.09 7.06 11.38
N VAL A 30 -14.15 7.80 11.00
CA VAL A 30 -15.38 7.86 11.81
C VAL A 30 -16.01 6.48 11.92
N LEU A 31 -16.09 5.72 10.82
CA LEU A 31 -16.58 4.35 10.84
C LEU A 31 -15.71 3.43 11.71
N TYR A 32 -14.38 3.58 11.65
CA TYR A 32 -13.46 2.81 12.50
C TYR A 32 -13.64 3.13 13.99
N VAL A 33 -13.81 4.42 14.34
CA VAL A 33 -14.07 4.84 15.72
C VAL A 33 -15.40 4.27 16.23
N VAL A 34 -16.46 4.38 15.42
CA VAL A 34 -17.79 3.82 15.78
C VAL A 34 -17.73 2.30 15.94
N PHE A 35 -17.09 1.62 14.98
CA PHE A 35 -16.91 0.17 15.03
C PHE A 35 -16.06 -0.26 16.23
N GLY A 36 -14.94 0.44 16.49
CA GLY A 36 -14.08 0.19 17.65
C GLY A 36 -14.81 0.40 18.99
N LEU A 37 -15.68 1.41 19.09
CA LEU A 37 -16.52 1.62 20.27
C LEU A 37 -17.52 0.49 20.47
N ILE A 38 -18.18 0.03 19.41
CA ILE A 38 -19.13 -1.09 19.46
C ILE A 38 -18.40 -2.37 19.90
N VAL A 39 -17.27 -2.68 19.26
CA VAL A 39 -16.46 -3.86 19.62
C VAL A 39 -15.92 -3.73 21.04
N GLY A 40 -15.44 -2.56 21.45
CA GLY A 40 -14.97 -2.29 22.80
C GLY A 40 -16.06 -2.47 23.86
N MET A 41 -17.28 -2.02 23.59
CA MET A 41 -18.42 -2.24 24.49
C MET A 41 -18.79 -3.73 24.60
N MET A 42 -18.80 -4.46 23.49
CA MET A 42 -19.04 -5.90 23.47
C MET A 42 -17.92 -6.70 24.15
N ALA A 43 -16.69 -6.26 24.01
CA ALA A 43 -15.52 -6.90 24.60
C ALA A 43 -15.36 -6.60 26.10
N ALA A 44 -15.86 -5.45 26.58
CA ALA A 44 -15.82 -5.11 28.02
C ALA A 44 -16.62 -6.10 28.89
N GLU A 45 -17.58 -6.83 28.29
CA GLU A 45 -18.32 -7.91 28.93
C GLU A 45 -17.62 -9.29 28.83
N SER A 46 -16.47 -9.37 28.16
CA SER A 46 -15.75 -10.62 27.93
C SER A 46 -14.28 -10.55 28.41
N ASP A 47 -13.77 -11.65 28.96
CA ASP A 47 -12.36 -11.81 29.37
C ASP A 47 -11.37 -11.59 28.20
N THR A 48 -11.86 -11.56 26.96
CA THR A 48 -11.09 -11.34 25.74
C THR A 48 -10.42 -9.95 25.73
N PHE A 49 -11.03 -8.95 26.33
CA PHE A 49 -10.48 -7.59 26.39
C PHE A 49 -9.28 -7.48 27.36
N ALA A 50 -9.32 -8.23 28.48
CA ALA A 50 -8.19 -8.30 29.40
C ALA A 50 -6.93 -8.88 28.72
N LYS A 51 -7.11 -9.84 27.81
CA LYS A 51 -6.04 -10.43 26.99
C LYS A 51 -5.48 -9.44 25.96
N PHE A 52 -6.31 -8.61 25.35
CA PHE A 52 -5.88 -7.55 24.42
C PHE A 52 -5.11 -6.43 25.15
N ALA A 53 -5.47 -6.11 26.39
CA ALA A 53 -4.82 -5.07 27.19
C ALA A 53 -3.47 -5.51 27.76
N ASN A 54 -3.16 -6.81 27.76
CA ASN A 54 -1.89 -7.33 28.24
C ASN A 54 -1.18 -8.20 27.17
N PRO A 55 -0.57 -7.57 26.14
CA PRO A 55 0.03 -8.28 25.01
C PRO A 55 1.26 -9.12 25.37
N THR A 56 1.77 -9.01 26.61
CA THR A 56 2.97 -9.72 27.09
C THR A 56 2.64 -10.98 27.89
N ALA A 57 1.35 -11.30 28.13
CA ALA A 57 0.98 -12.52 28.83
C ALA A 57 1.08 -13.73 27.87
N PRO A 58 2.04 -14.66 28.07
CA PRO A 58 2.15 -15.84 27.24
C PRO A 58 1.09 -16.85 27.65
N ASP A 59 -0.05 -16.85 26.99
CA ASP A 59 -0.93 -18.03 26.94
C ASP A 59 -0.43 -18.90 25.80
N GLU A 60 -0.06 -20.14 26.04
CA GLU A 60 0.54 -21.10 25.11
C GLU A 60 -0.31 -21.42 23.85
N GLU A 61 -1.53 -20.89 23.76
CA GLU A 61 -2.46 -21.07 22.61
C GLU A 61 -2.85 -19.77 21.89
N ASN A 62 -2.40 -18.59 22.33
CA ASN A 62 -2.84 -17.32 21.77
C ASN A 62 -1.71 -16.55 21.07
N LEU A 63 -2.03 -15.90 19.95
CA LEU A 63 -1.12 -15.01 19.23
C LEU A 63 -0.59 -13.91 20.16
N SER A 64 0.71 -13.64 20.09
CA SER A 64 1.30 -12.52 20.81
C SER A 64 0.77 -11.18 20.28
N GLY A 65 0.78 -10.13 21.11
CA GLY A 65 0.36 -8.79 20.69
C GLY A 65 1.14 -8.27 19.48
N TRP A 66 2.42 -8.66 19.34
CA TRP A 66 3.25 -8.33 18.20
C TRP A 66 2.82 -9.02 16.91
N GLN A 67 2.44 -10.28 16.98
CA GLN A 67 1.89 -11.02 15.85
C GLN A 67 0.58 -10.39 15.38
N ILE A 68 -0.32 -10.04 16.30
CA ILE A 68 -1.57 -9.34 15.97
C ILE A 68 -1.29 -7.98 15.33
N ALA A 69 -0.34 -7.20 15.86
CA ALA A 69 0.07 -5.94 15.26
C ALA A 69 0.63 -6.11 13.85
N GLY A 70 1.41 -7.16 13.62
CA GLY A 70 1.94 -7.53 12.31
C GLY A 70 0.84 -7.89 11.32
N MET A 71 -0.13 -8.73 11.72
CA MET A 71 -1.29 -9.09 10.92
C MET A 71 -2.08 -7.85 10.50
N MET A 72 -2.38 -6.97 11.45
CA MET A 72 -3.11 -5.72 11.18
C MET A 72 -2.28 -4.78 10.29
N GLY A 73 -0.99 -4.65 10.53
CA GLY A 73 -0.08 -3.85 9.71
C GLY A 73 -0.01 -4.35 8.26
N GLY A 74 0.15 -5.64 8.04
CA GLY A 74 0.17 -6.27 6.72
C GLY A 74 -1.16 -6.13 5.98
N LEU A 75 -2.28 -6.30 6.69
CA LEU A 75 -3.63 -6.11 6.15
C LEU A 75 -3.85 -4.65 5.72
N LEU A 76 -3.55 -3.68 6.60
CA LEU A 76 -3.69 -2.26 6.31
C LEU A 76 -2.81 -1.84 5.13
N LEU A 77 -1.56 -2.33 5.09
CA LEU A 77 -0.65 -2.09 3.98
C LEU A 77 -1.24 -2.60 2.66
N THR A 78 -1.76 -3.83 2.64
CA THR A 78 -2.34 -4.43 1.44
C THR A 78 -3.57 -3.66 0.98
N LEU A 79 -4.48 -3.31 1.89
CA LEU A 79 -5.67 -2.50 1.57
C LEU A 79 -5.27 -1.14 1.00
N PHE A 80 -4.24 -0.50 1.57
CA PHE A 80 -3.72 0.76 1.08
C PHE A 80 -3.18 0.61 -0.36
N LEU A 81 -2.38 -0.42 -0.64
CA LEU A 81 -1.86 -0.69 -1.97
C LEU A 81 -2.98 -0.92 -2.99
N MET A 82 -4.07 -1.61 -2.61
CA MET A 82 -5.24 -1.80 -3.46
C MET A 82 -5.97 -0.49 -3.77
N ILE A 83 -6.26 0.31 -2.76
CA ILE A 83 -7.01 1.57 -2.89
C ILE A 83 -6.23 2.56 -3.73
N TYR A 84 -4.99 2.85 -3.36
CA TYR A 84 -4.19 3.87 -4.04
C TYR A 84 -3.64 3.40 -5.39
N GLY A 85 -3.35 2.11 -5.53
CA GLY A 85 -3.02 1.52 -6.81
C GLY A 85 -4.16 1.65 -7.81
N SER A 86 -5.40 1.37 -7.39
CA SER A 86 -6.59 1.54 -8.23
C SER A 86 -6.82 2.99 -8.64
N GLN A 87 -6.50 3.96 -7.79
CA GLN A 87 -6.56 5.39 -8.13
C GLN A 87 -5.54 5.76 -9.23
N ILE A 88 -4.30 5.26 -9.13
CA ILE A 88 -3.29 5.47 -10.18
C ILE A 88 -3.79 4.90 -11.52
N TYR A 89 -4.29 3.66 -11.51
CA TYR A 89 -4.88 3.02 -12.68
C TYR A 89 -5.99 3.88 -13.29
N ALA A 90 -6.95 4.33 -12.49
CA ALA A 90 -8.09 5.12 -12.93
C ALA A 90 -7.66 6.46 -13.56
N LYS A 91 -6.69 7.16 -12.94
CA LYS A 91 -6.14 8.42 -13.46
C LYS A 91 -5.46 8.23 -14.83
N VAL A 92 -4.56 7.25 -14.93
CA VAL A 92 -3.83 6.97 -16.17
C VAL A 92 -4.79 6.56 -17.28
N ARG A 93 -5.77 5.69 -16.97
CA ARG A 93 -6.82 5.28 -17.93
C ARG A 93 -7.64 6.48 -18.41
N LYS A 94 -8.09 7.34 -17.50
CA LYS A 94 -8.88 8.54 -17.83
C LYS A 94 -8.14 9.47 -18.79
N GLU A 95 -6.85 9.67 -18.59
CA GLU A 95 -6.03 10.50 -19.48
C GLU A 95 -5.87 9.89 -20.87
N LYS A 96 -5.70 8.58 -20.95
CA LYS A 96 -5.62 7.88 -22.23
C LYS A 96 -6.95 8.03 -23.00
N ILE A 97 -8.08 7.77 -22.36
CA ILE A 97 -9.41 7.84 -22.97
C ILE A 97 -9.71 9.26 -23.46
N ASN A 98 -9.33 10.28 -22.70
CA ASN A 98 -9.59 11.69 -23.00
C ASN A 98 -8.53 12.32 -23.93
N ARG A 99 -7.58 11.53 -24.44
CA ARG A 99 -6.46 11.98 -25.30
C ARG A 99 -5.55 13.05 -24.67
N ILE A 100 -5.66 13.27 -23.37
CA ILE A 100 -4.80 14.21 -22.63
C ILE A 100 -3.32 13.77 -22.72
N MET A 101 -3.08 12.46 -22.79
CA MET A 101 -1.75 11.90 -22.97
C MET A 101 -1.05 12.40 -24.23
N GLU A 102 -1.77 12.61 -25.33
CA GLU A 102 -1.20 13.09 -26.61
C GLU A 102 -0.63 14.52 -26.43
N VAL A 103 -1.38 15.38 -25.74
CA VAL A 103 -0.96 16.76 -25.46
C VAL A 103 0.21 16.79 -24.46
N LEU A 104 0.15 15.99 -23.41
CA LEU A 104 1.22 15.94 -22.39
C LEU A 104 2.54 15.38 -22.97
N ALA A 105 2.47 14.41 -23.89
CA ALA A 105 3.64 13.79 -24.51
C ALA A 105 4.44 14.74 -25.39
N THR A 106 3.84 15.81 -25.90
CA THR A 106 4.56 16.85 -26.66
C THR A 106 5.46 17.72 -25.75
N SER A 107 5.13 17.78 -24.46
CA SER A 107 5.77 18.68 -23.50
C SER A 107 6.74 17.98 -22.56
N VAL A 108 6.48 16.70 -22.23
CA VAL A 108 7.18 15.94 -21.17
C VAL A 108 7.33 14.48 -21.58
N THR A 109 8.44 13.84 -21.16
CA THR A 109 8.64 12.40 -21.40
C THR A 109 7.65 11.56 -20.61
N GLY A 110 7.19 10.44 -21.17
CA GLY A 110 6.23 9.53 -20.49
C GLY A 110 6.76 9.01 -19.15
N ARG A 111 8.09 8.81 -19.04
CA ARG A 111 8.71 8.44 -17.75
C ARG A 111 8.51 9.53 -16.68
N THR A 112 8.72 10.79 -17.04
CA THR A 112 8.54 11.92 -16.10
C THR A 112 7.07 12.05 -15.66
N LEU A 113 6.13 11.83 -16.60
CA LEU A 113 4.69 11.83 -16.29
C LEU A 113 4.32 10.72 -15.31
N MET A 114 4.80 9.48 -15.56
CA MET A 114 4.54 8.36 -14.66
C MET A 114 5.11 8.56 -13.27
N ILE A 115 6.37 8.99 -13.17
CA ILE A 115 6.98 9.32 -11.88
C ILE A 115 6.16 10.40 -11.17
N GLY A 116 5.76 11.44 -11.87
CA GLY A 116 4.94 12.52 -11.32
C GLY A 116 3.63 12.02 -10.74
N LYS A 117 2.93 11.12 -11.44
CA LYS A 117 1.66 10.53 -10.98
C LYS A 117 1.82 9.63 -9.77
N VAL A 118 2.77 8.70 -9.83
CA VAL A 118 3.03 7.80 -8.71
C VAL A 118 3.38 8.59 -7.46
N ILE A 119 4.24 9.61 -7.58
CA ILE A 119 4.61 10.46 -6.44
C ILE A 119 3.42 11.31 -5.97
N SER A 120 2.60 11.87 -6.86
CA SER A 120 1.46 12.70 -6.45
C SER A 120 0.44 11.90 -5.65
N VAL A 121 0.07 10.70 -6.09
CA VAL A 121 -0.85 9.83 -5.37
C VAL A 121 -0.25 9.36 -4.04
N LEU A 122 1.07 9.12 -3.99
CA LEU A 122 1.78 8.82 -2.75
C LEU A 122 1.65 9.96 -1.74
N ILE A 123 1.88 11.20 -2.15
CA ILE A 123 1.77 12.39 -1.28
C ILE A 123 0.34 12.52 -0.74
N VAL A 124 -0.66 12.36 -1.60
CA VAL A 124 -2.08 12.40 -1.22
C VAL A 124 -2.41 11.29 -0.23
N GLY A 125 -1.90 10.07 -0.46
CA GLY A 125 -2.03 8.94 0.45
C GLY A 125 -1.41 9.19 1.81
N PHE A 126 -0.25 9.85 1.86
CA PHE A 126 0.38 10.26 3.11
C PHE A 126 -0.44 11.26 3.89
N VAL A 127 -0.99 12.27 3.22
CA VAL A 127 -1.87 13.25 3.87
C VAL A 127 -3.06 12.53 4.50
N GLN A 128 -3.66 11.58 3.77
CA GLN A 128 -4.79 10.81 4.27
C GLN A 128 -4.40 9.92 5.45
N LEU A 129 -3.27 9.23 5.36
CA LEU A 129 -2.76 8.37 6.43
C LEU A 129 -2.45 9.19 7.69
N ALA A 130 -1.84 10.38 7.54
CA ALA A 130 -1.60 11.29 8.66
C ALA A 130 -2.90 11.72 9.35
N VAL A 131 -3.94 12.03 8.58
CA VAL A 131 -5.28 12.33 9.12
C VAL A 131 -5.83 11.12 9.88
N TRP A 132 -5.73 9.91 9.33
CA TRP A 132 -6.22 8.70 10.00
C TRP A 132 -5.46 8.37 11.28
N VAL A 133 -4.15 8.58 11.31
CA VAL A 133 -3.33 8.44 12.54
C VAL A 133 -3.76 9.44 13.60
N LEU A 134 -4.00 10.71 13.24
CA LEU A 134 -4.49 11.73 14.17
C LEU A 134 -5.86 11.37 14.75
N PHE A 135 -6.78 10.88 13.91
CA PHE A 135 -8.08 10.39 14.39
C PHE A 135 -7.94 9.16 15.31
N GLY A 136 -7.05 8.23 14.98
CA GLY A 136 -6.77 7.06 15.80
C GLY A 136 -6.21 7.43 17.18
N LEU A 137 -5.25 8.35 17.22
CA LEU A 137 -4.69 8.87 18.48
C LEU A 137 -5.73 9.62 19.31
N ALA A 138 -6.60 10.42 18.68
CA ALA A 138 -7.68 11.10 19.36
C ALA A 138 -8.70 10.09 19.94
N ALA A 139 -9.08 9.08 19.17
CA ALA A 139 -9.98 8.01 19.61
C ALA A 139 -9.38 7.21 20.78
N MET A 140 -8.08 6.88 20.71
CA MET A 140 -7.38 6.21 21.80
C MET A 140 -7.34 7.07 23.06
N GLY A 141 -7.08 8.38 22.93
CA GLY A 141 -7.11 9.32 24.08
C GLY A 141 -8.49 9.40 24.73
N ILE A 142 -9.55 9.44 23.93
CA ILE A 142 -10.94 9.42 24.43
C ILE A 142 -11.23 8.08 25.14
N PHE A 143 -10.81 6.97 24.54
CA PHE A 143 -11.01 5.63 25.13
C PHE A 143 -10.31 5.50 26.48
N ILE A 144 -9.05 5.93 26.61
CA ILE A 144 -8.30 5.93 27.88
C ILE A 144 -9.01 6.80 28.92
N ALA A 145 -9.49 8.00 28.53
CA ALA A 145 -10.17 8.92 29.44
C ALA A 145 -11.51 8.37 29.94
N VAL A 146 -12.26 7.64 29.09
CA VAL A 146 -13.59 7.07 29.45
C VAL A 146 -13.45 5.77 30.21
N ALA A 147 -12.53 4.89 29.82
CA ALA A 147 -12.37 3.58 30.43
C ALA A 147 -11.70 3.63 31.83
N ALA A 148 -11.16 4.78 32.24
CA ALA A 148 -10.40 4.95 33.49
C ALA A 148 -9.30 3.87 33.72
N ALA A 149 -9.00 3.10 32.69
CA ALA A 149 -7.99 2.07 32.69
C ALA A 149 -6.67 2.71 32.29
N ALA A 150 -5.72 2.79 33.21
CA ALA A 150 -4.32 3.07 32.86
C ALA A 150 -3.84 1.90 32.00
N MET A 151 -3.91 2.03 30.66
CA MET A 151 -3.20 1.10 29.78
C MET A 151 -1.72 1.24 30.10
N PRO A 152 -1.01 0.15 30.45
CA PRO A 152 0.42 0.21 30.60
C PRO A 152 1.02 0.68 29.27
N MET A 153 1.72 1.82 29.28
CA MET A 153 2.31 2.42 28.08
C MET A 153 3.76 1.95 27.85
N ASP A 154 4.20 0.95 28.64
CA ASP A 154 5.59 0.46 28.64
C ASP A 154 6.01 -0.09 27.25
N TRP A 155 5.06 -0.63 26.48
CA TRP A 155 5.29 -1.12 25.13
C TRP A 155 5.74 -0.03 24.13
N LEU A 156 5.42 1.26 24.40
CA LEU A 156 5.90 2.38 23.57
C LEU A 156 7.41 2.61 23.69
N ALA A 157 8.00 2.18 24.80
CA ALA A 157 9.43 2.28 25.05
C ALA A 157 10.23 1.12 24.44
N GLU A 158 9.56 0.08 23.95
CA GLU A 158 10.24 -1.10 23.40
C GLU A 158 10.92 -0.78 22.05
N PRO A 159 12.23 -1.04 21.90
CA PRO A 159 12.95 -0.83 20.63
C PRO A 159 12.37 -1.63 19.47
N HIS A 160 11.80 -2.81 19.76
CA HIS A 160 11.16 -3.68 18.78
C HIS A 160 9.99 -2.98 18.04
N LEU A 161 9.17 -2.22 18.74
CA LEU A 161 8.08 -1.46 18.15
C LEU A 161 8.59 -0.50 17.06
N TRP A 162 9.59 0.32 17.42
CA TRP A 162 10.12 1.34 16.52
C TRP A 162 10.82 0.74 15.30
N LEU A 163 11.51 -0.39 15.51
CA LEU A 163 12.12 -1.13 14.42
C LEU A 163 11.05 -1.70 13.47
N SER A 164 9.98 -2.28 14.00
CA SER A 164 8.87 -2.83 13.21
C SER A 164 8.11 -1.74 12.43
N ILE A 165 7.88 -0.58 13.04
CA ILE A 165 7.29 0.59 12.37
C ILE A 165 8.21 1.10 11.25
N MET A 166 9.51 1.10 11.45
CA MET A 166 10.49 1.46 10.43
C MET A 166 10.39 0.49 9.24
N TRP A 167 10.35 -0.83 9.48
CA TRP A 167 10.21 -1.83 8.43
C TRP A 167 8.86 -1.71 7.70
N LEU A 168 7.75 -1.55 8.44
CA LEU A 168 6.43 -1.30 7.85
C LEU A 168 6.49 -0.11 6.90
N THR A 169 7.12 0.99 7.32
CA THR A 169 7.25 2.20 6.50
C THR A 169 8.07 1.93 5.24
N LEU A 170 9.20 1.26 5.35
CA LEU A 170 10.06 0.93 4.21
C LEU A 170 9.37 -0.01 3.22
N PHE A 171 8.74 -1.09 3.69
CA PHE A 171 7.98 -2.01 2.84
C PHE A 171 6.74 -1.36 2.23
N PHE A 172 6.10 -0.44 2.95
CA PHE A 172 5.01 0.37 2.43
C PHE A 172 5.46 1.19 1.20
N PHE A 173 6.56 1.94 1.30
CA PHE A 173 7.06 2.74 0.19
C PHE A 173 7.52 1.87 -0.99
N GLY A 174 8.29 0.82 -0.72
CA GLY A 174 8.76 -0.10 -1.74
C GLY A 174 7.61 -0.80 -2.45
N GLY A 175 6.65 -1.32 -1.70
CA GLY A 175 5.44 -1.95 -2.22
C GLY A 175 4.57 -0.98 -3.01
N TYR A 176 4.40 0.25 -2.52
CA TYR A 176 3.64 1.27 -3.22
C TYR A 176 4.28 1.65 -4.58
N LEU A 177 5.60 1.86 -4.62
CA LEU A 177 6.30 2.14 -5.86
C LEU A 177 6.22 0.98 -6.84
N PHE A 178 6.34 -0.25 -6.36
CA PHE A 178 6.24 -1.45 -7.19
C PHE A 178 4.83 -1.63 -7.76
N TYR A 179 3.83 -1.75 -6.91
CA TYR A 179 2.44 -1.95 -7.33
C TYR A 179 1.85 -0.75 -8.05
N GLY A 180 2.15 0.46 -7.59
CA GLY A 180 1.73 1.70 -8.24
C GLY A 180 2.22 1.79 -9.68
N SER A 181 3.46 1.34 -9.93
CA SER A 181 4.02 1.26 -11.29
C SER A 181 3.27 0.23 -12.17
N ILE A 182 2.90 -0.93 -11.61
CA ILE A 182 2.14 -1.96 -12.32
C ILE A 182 0.73 -1.46 -12.63
N TYR A 183 0.03 -0.87 -11.65
CA TYR A 183 -1.29 -0.26 -11.85
C TYR A 183 -1.26 0.84 -12.91
N ALA A 184 -0.21 1.68 -12.92
CA ALA A 184 -0.02 2.71 -13.92
C ALA A 184 0.18 2.12 -15.32
N ALA A 185 1.00 1.08 -15.46
CA ALA A 185 1.19 0.37 -16.72
C ALA A 185 -0.12 -0.23 -17.23
N CYS A 186 -0.88 -0.91 -16.37
CA CYS A 186 -2.19 -1.47 -16.71
C CYS A 186 -3.20 -0.40 -17.11
N GLY A 187 -3.22 0.76 -16.45
CA GLY A 187 -4.03 1.90 -16.83
C GLY A 187 -3.70 2.43 -18.23
N ALA A 188 -2.40 2.45 -18.58
CA ALA A 188 -1.92 2.92 -19.88
C ALA A 188 -2.29 1.97 -21.05
N ILE A 189 -2.39 0.67 -20.81
CA ILE A 189 -2.77 -0.31 -21.87
C ILE A 189 -4.27 -0.50 -22.00
N THR A 190 -5.07 -0.05 -21.03
CA THR A 190 -6.53 -0.26 -21.01
C THR A 190 -7.23 0.71 -21.96
N ASP A 191 -8.13 0.20 -22.80
CA ASP A 191 -8.95 0.95 -23.75
C ASP A 191 -10.37 1.24 -23.20
N LYS A 192 -11.22 1.88 -24.03
CA LYS A 192 -12.59 2.30 -23.64
C LYS A 192 -13.53 1.14 -23.31
N ASP A 193 -13.32 -0.01 -23.93
CA ASP A 193 -14.20 -1.16 -23.80
C ASP A 193 -13.99 -1.85 -22.45
N ASN A 194 -15.09 -2.30 -21.83
CA ASN A 194 -15.11 -2.94 -20.51
C ASN A 194 -14.34 -4.27 -20.43
N GLU A 195 -13.84 -4.80 -21.53
CA GLU A 195 -13.13 -6.08 -21.61
C GLU A 195 -11.81 -6.10 -20.82
N ASN A 196 -11.26 -4.94 -20.46
CA ASN A 196 -9.94 -4.85 -19.83
C ASN A 196 -9.95 -4.68 -18.29
N GLN A 197 -11.08 -4.87 -17.62
CA GLN A 197 -11.11 -4.94 -16.14
C GLN A 197 -10.31 -6.14 -15.61
N GLY A 198 -10.05 -7.14 -16.46
CA GLY A 198 -9.27 -8.33 -16.09
C GLY A 198 -7.86 -8.02 -15.57
N TYR A 199 -7.17 -7.00 -16.10
CA TYR A 199 -5.84 -6.62 -15.60
C TYR A 199 -5.88 -6.10 -14.16
N MET A 200 -6.87 -5.26 -13.85
CA MET A 200 -7.05 -4.75 -12.50
C MET A 200 -7.42 -5.87 -11.53
N THR A 201 -8.31 -6.76 -11.93
CA THR A 201 -8.70 -7.94 -11.14
C THR A 201 -7.51 -8.85 -10.87
N ALA A 202 -6.65 -9.09 -11.87
CA ALA A 202 -5.45 -9.92 -11.69
C ALA A 202 -4.48 -9.34 -10.65
N ILE A 203 -4.23 -8.02 -10.68
CA ILE A 203 -3.36 -7.36 -9.68
C ILE A 203 -4.00 -7.44 -8.29
N THR A 204 -5.30 -7.20 -8.21
CA THR A 204 -6.06 -7.30 -6.95
C THR A 204 -5.99 -8.72 -6.36
N MET A 205 -6.12 -9.75 -7.20
CA MET A 205 -5.97 -11.15 -6.76
C MET A 205 -4.55 -11.44 -6.26
N LEU A 206 -3.50 -10.92 -6.91
CA LEU A 206 -2.12 -11.05 -6.42
C LEU A 206 -1.94 -10.40 -5.05
N LEU A 207 -2.54 -9.23 -4.83
CA LEU A 207 -2.50 -8.56 -3.52
C LEU A 207 -3.26 -9.34 -2.46
N LEU A 208 -4.42 -9.93 -2.78
CA LEU A 208 -5.15 -10.79 -1.87
C LEU A 208 -4.36 -12.05 -1.50
N ILE A 209 -3.72 -12.70 -2.48
CA ILE A 209 -2.83 -13.83 -2.23
C ILE A 209 -1.69 -13.41 -1.30
N SER A 210 -1.05 -12.26 -1.56
CA SER A 210 -0.01 -11.71 -0.72
C SER A 210 -0.47 -11.49 0.73
N MET A 211 -1.69 -11.01 0.92
CA MET A 211 -2.31 -10.83 2.23
C MET A 211 -2.47 -12.16 2.97
N TYR A 212 -3.03 -13.18 2.30
CA TYR A 212 -3.21 -14.51 2.92
C TYR A 212 -1.88 -15.17 3.27
N VAL A 213 -0.88 -15.06 2.40
CA VAL A 213 0.48 -15.57 2.69
C VAL A 213 1.10 -14.80 3.86
N GLY A 214 0.84 -13.50 3.97
CA GLY A 214 1.26 -12.71 5.13
C GLY A 214 0.63 -13.22 6.44
N GLN A 215 -0.66 -13.56 6.42
CA GLN A 215 -1.31 -14.16 7.62
C GLN A 215 -0.69 -15.51 8.00
N PHE A 216 -0.35 -16.34 7.00
CA PHE A 216 0.36 -17.61 7.25
C PHE A 216 1.75 -17.39 7.88
N ALA A 217 2.42 -16.30 7.55
CA ALA A 217 3.75 -15.96 8.07
C ALA A 217 3.76 -15.65 9.58
N VAL A 218 2.61 -15.36 10.19
CA VAL A 218 2.49 -15.04 11.62
C VAL A 218 3.03 -16.14 12.51
N ASP A 219 2.65 -17.39 12.22
CA ASP A 219 3.06 -18.55 13.01
C ASP A 219 4.26 -19.29 12.39
N ASN A 220 4.63 -18.93 11.16
CA ASN A 220 5.62 -19.60 10.34
C ASN A 220 6.69 -18.64 9.80
N GLY A 221 7.09 -17.65 10.57
CA GLY A 221 8.01 -16.58 10.13
C GLY A 221 9.35 -17.12 9.62
N THR A 222 9.90 -18.15 10.25
CA THR A 222 11.16 -18.80 9.87
C THR A 222 11.02 -19.88 8.81
N SER A 223 9.80 -20.19 8.35
CA SER A 223 9.58 -21.24 7.34
C SER A 223 10.21 -20.88 6.00
N VAL A 224 10.65 -21.89 5.26
CA VAL A 224 11.21 -21.72 3.91
C VAL A 224 10.22 -21.02 2.97
N ILE A 225 8.93 -21.30 3.11
CA ILE A 225 7.87 -20.69 2.31
C ILE A 225 7.80 -19.18 2.58
N THR A 226 7.78 -18.79 3.85
CA THR A 226 7.76 -17.37 4.25
C THR A 226 9.00 -16.63 3.72
N GLN A 227 10.19 -17.22 3.88
CA GLN A 227 11.43 -16.65 3.38
C GLN A 227 11.39 -16.45 1.86
N ILE A 228 10.99 -17.47 1.08
CA ILE A 228 10.84 -17.32 -0.37
C ILE A 228 9.86 -16.21 -0.72
N CYS A 229 8.70 -16.14 -0.05
CA CYS A 229 7.69 -15.12 -0.30
C CYS A 229 8.17 -13.71 0.04
N CYS A 230 9.10 -13.55 0.98
CA CYS A 230 9.72 -12.26 1.29
C CYS A 230 10.68 -11.78 0.19
N PHE A 231 11.24 -12.68 -0.63
CA PHE A 231 12.08 -12.29 -1.78
C PHE A 231 11.27 -12.07 -3.06
N VAL A 232 10.02 -12.52 -3.12
CA VAL A 232 9.14 -12.29 -4.27
C VAL A 232 8.50 -10.90 -4.16
N PRO A 233 8.70 -9.99 -5.12
CA PRO A 233 8.26 -8.59 -5.00
C PRO A 233 6.73 -8.43 -4.89
N PHE A 234 5.96 -9.42 -5.33
CA PHE A 234 4.50 -9.42 -5.22
C PHE A 234 4.00 -9.72 -3.81
N THR A 235 4.72 -10.51 -3.03
CA THR A 235 4.33 -10.90 -1.68
C THR A 235 5.11 -10.17 -0.60
N ALA A 236 6.34 -9.75 -0.90
CA ALA A 236 7.26 -9.12 0.03
C ALA A 236 6.63 -7.98 0.87
N PRO A 237 5.87 -7.01 0.33
CA PRO A 237 5.39 -5.90 1.13
C PRO A 237 4.56 -6.32 2.34
N SER A 238 3.62 -7.25 2.18
CA SER A 238 2.77 -7.74 3.27
C SER A 238 3.46 -8.80 4.12
N VAL A 239 4.11 -9.80 3.50
CA VAL A 239 4.72 -10.91 4.23
C VAL A 239 5.88 -10.45 5.10
N CYS A 240 6.79 -9.62 4.55
CA CYS A 240 7.92 -9.11 5.35
C CYS A 240 7.46 -8.17 6.47
N THR A 241 6.38 -7.41 6.26
CA THR A 241 5.82 -6.57 7.32
C THR A 241 5.33 -7.42 8.49
N VAL A 242 4.56 -8.48 8.22
CA VAL A 242 4.06 -9.38 9.24
C VAL A 242 5.22 -10.06 9.99
N ALA A 243 6.17 -10.64 9.25
CA ALA A 243 7.32 -11.33 9.83
C ALA A 243 8.24 -10.40 10.63
N ALA A 244 8.38 -9.13 10.22
CA ALA A 244 9.16 -8.13 10.95
C ALA A 244 8.53 -7.76 12.30
N PHE A 245 7.19 -7.72 12.38
CA PHE A 245 6.48 -7.51 13.64
C PHE A 245 6.52 -8.74 14.54
N ALA A 246 6.44 -9.94 13.99
CA ALA A 246 6.59 -11.18 14.74
C ALA A 246 8.00 -11.32 15.38
N GLY A 247 9.00 -10.62 14.82
CA GLY A 247 10.37 -10.64 15.35
C GLY A 247 11.18 -11.88 14.95
N ASP A 248 10.66 -12.69 14.06
CA ASP A 248 11.24 -13.99 13.68
C ASP A 248 12.43 -13.88 12.73
N MET A 249 12.63 -12.71 12.10
CA MET A 249 13.67 -12.52 11.09
C MET A 249 14.82 -11.64 11.59
N PRO A 250 16.08 -11.99 11.24
CA PRO A 250 17.22 -11.16 11.56
C PRO A 250 17.18 -9.85 10.73
N VAL A 251 17.60 -8.75 11.35
CA VAL A 251 17.56 -7.39 10.76
C VAL A 251 18.25 -7.30 9.41
N TRP A 252 19.39 -8.00 9.23
CA TRP A 252 20.14 -7.97 7.96
C TRP A 252 19.38 -8.63 6.81
N GLU A 253 18.61 -9.67 7.09
CA GLU A 253 17.80 -10.37 6.08
C GLU A 253 16.62 -9.51 5.66
N THR A 254 15.91 -8.91 6.61
CA THR A 254 14.83 -7.95 6.35
C THR A 254 15.33 -6.75 5.53
N ALA A 255 16.57 -6.26 5.83
CA ALA A 255 17.20 -5.19 5.06
C ALA A 255 17.49 -5.62 3.61
N LEU A 256 18.00 -6.84 3.40
CA LEU A 256 18.26 -7.38 2.07
C LEU A 256 16.98 -7.51 1.24
N GLN A 257 15.91 -8.04 1.84
CA GLN A 257 14.59 -8.17 1.21
C GLN A 257 14.04 -6.79 0.81
N CYS A 258 14.20 -5.79 1.68
CA CYS A 258 13.82 -4.42 1.40
C CYS A 258 14.59 -3.85 0.19
N ILE A 259 15.91 -4.00 0.13
CA ILE A 259 16.75 -3.55 -0.99
C ILE A 259 16.31 -4.21 -2.30
N ILE A 260 16.03 -5.51 -2.29
CA ILE A 260 15.57 -6.25 -3.46
C ILE A 260 14.20 -5.73 -3.92
N LEU A 261 13.27 -5.46 -3.00
CA LEU A 261 11.96 -4.89 -3.32
C LEU A 261 12.11 -3.51 -4.01
N TYR A 262 12.97 -2.62 -3.50
CA TYR A 262 13.24 -1.33 -4.15
C TYR A 262 13.89 -1.49 -5.52
N GLY A 263 14.77 -2.47 -5.70
CA GLY A 263 15.33 -2.82 -7.02
C GLY A 263 14.22 -3.18 -8.02
N TRP A 264 13.30 -4.05 -7.63
CA TRP A 264 12.14 -4.41 -8.43
C TRP A 264 11.18 -3.23 -8.67
N ALA A 265 10.97 -2.38 -7.67
CA ALA A 265 10.15 -1.17 -7.81
C ALA A 265 10.73 -0.21 -8.84
N PHE A 266 12.05 0.00 -8.84
CA PHE A 266 12.73 0.84 -9.82
C PHE A 266 12.63 0.27 -11.25
N LEU A 267 12.78 -1.05 -11.40
CA LEU A 267 12.57 -1.73 -12.68
C LEU A 267 11.12 -1.56 -13.15
N ALA A 268 10.14 -1.84 -12.29
CA ALA A 268 8.71 -1.70 -12.61
C ALA A 268 8.36 -0.27 -13.04
N LEU A 269 8.90 0.75 -12.34
CA LEU A 269 8.69 2.16 -12.68
C LEU A 269 9.28 2.51 -14.05
N SER A 270 10.46 1.99 -14.36
CA SER A 270 11.11 2.18 -15.65
C SER A 270 10.32 1.53 -16.80
N PHE A 271 9.80 0.32 -16.58
CA PHE A 271 8.92 -0.39 -17.52
C PHE A 271 7.60 0.34 -17.73
N SER A 272 6.95 0.75 -16.65
CA SER A 272 5.70 1.50 -16.69
C SER A 272 5.83 2.78 -17.53
N GLY A 273 6.94 3.51 -17.39
CA GLY A 273 7.21 4.69 -18.20
C GLY A 273 7.35 4.39 -19.70
N LYS A 274 7.99 3.28 -20.06
CA LYS A 274 8.09 2.84 -21.48
C LYS A 274 6.72 2.44 -22.03
N ILE A 275 5.95 1.65 -21.28
CA ILE A 275 4.60 1.23 -21.67
C ILE A 275 3.70 2.46 -21.88
N TYR A 276 3.76 3.43 -20.98
CA TYR A 276 2.99 4.68 -21.09
C TYR A 276 3.30 5.41 -22.39
N THR A 277 4.59 5.65 -22.69
CA THR A 277 5.01 6.34 -23.92
C THR A 277 4.56 5.57 -25.16
N SER A 278 4.70 4.27 -25.16
CA SER A 278 4.37 3.43 -26.31
C SER A 278 2.85 3.26 -26.51
N SER A 279 2.07 3.30 -25.42
CA SER A 279 0.60 3.22 -25.49
C SER A 279 -0.03 4.42 -26.22
N ILE A 280 0.65 5.56 -26.24
CA ILE A 280 0.23 6.75 -27.01
C ILE A 280 0.27 6.49 -28.53
N LEU A 281 1.23 5.69 -28.97
CA LEU A 281 1.43 5.36 -30.40
C LEU A 281 0.43 4.32 -30.92
N LEU A 282 -0.21 3.55 -30.02
CA LEU A 282 -1.17 2.51 -30.37
C LEU A 282 -2.59 3.08 -30.52
N LYS A 283 -2.79 3.94 -31.51
CA LYS A 283 -4.13 4.50 -31.81
C LYS A 283 -5.08 3.42 -32.39
N GLY A 284 -6.12 3.10 -31.61
CA GLY A 284 -7.26 2.30 -32.16
C GLY A 284 -7.00 0.80 -32.34
N ARG A 285 -5.85 0.29 -31.95
CA ARG A 285 -5.51 -1.14 -32.00
C ARG A 285 -5.56 -1.74 -30.61
N LYS A 286 -6.20 -2.90 -30.47
CA LYS A 286 -6.18 -3.67 -29.21
C LYS A 286 -4.74 -4.03 -28.85
N PHE A 287 -4.39 -3.81 -27.58
CA PHE A 287 -3.10 -4.16 -27.05
C PHE A 287 -2.91 -5.69 -27.04
N SER A 288 -1.79 -6.16 -27.60
CA SER A 288 -1.41 -7.57 -27.60
C SER A 288 -0.20 -7.78 -26.67
N PRO A 289 -0.09 -8.93 -25.98
CA PRO A 289 1.12 -9.25 -25.21
C PRO A 289 2.43 -9.21 -26.02
N LYS A 290 2.34 -9.40 -27.33
CA LYS A 290 3.48 -9.26 -28.25
C LYS A 290 3.97 -7.82 -28.39
N ASP A 291 3.10 -6.84 -28.16
CA ASP A 291 3.45 -5.43 -28.22
C ASP A 291 4.37 -5.05 -27.03
N ILE A 292 4.24 -5.73 -25.87
CA ILE A 292 5.16 -5.54 -24.73
C ILE A 292 6.61 -5.80 -25.15
N VAL A 293 6.85 -6.89 -25.87
CA VAL A 293 8.21 -7.26 -26.31
C VAL A 293 8.74 -6.25 -27.35
N LEU A 294 7.87 -5.73 -28.19
CA LEU A 294 8.20 -4.67 -29.15
C LEU A 294 8.58 -3.36 -28.43
N PHE A 295 7.82 -2.99 -27.38
CA PHE A 295 8.06 -1.78 -26.60
C PHE A 295 9.33 -1.87 -25.75
N LEU A 296 9.72 -3.06 -25.34
CA LEU A 296 10.98 -3.29 -24.63
C LEU A 296 12.20 -3.13 -25.54
N LYS A 297 12.06 -3.42 -26.83
CA LYS A 297 13.11 -3.31 -27.84
C LYS A 297 13.21 -1.91 -28.48
N ALA A 298 12.16 -1.11 -28.39
CA ALA A 298 12.21 0.28 -28.87
C ALA A 298 13.12 1.13 -27.98
N LYS A 299 14.15 1.73 -28.61
CA LYS A 299 15.11 2.64 -27.96
C LYS A 299 14.45 3.94 -27.56
#